data_4167a7c7e7b19bb1d387f6051a42a31b
#
_entry.id   4167a7c7e7b19bb1d387f6051a42a31b
#
_cell.length_a   1.000
_cell.length_b   1.000
_cell.length_c   1.000
_cell.angle_alpha   90.00
_cell.angle_beta   90.00
_cell.angle_gamma   90.00
#
_symmetry.space_group_name_H-M   'P 1'
#
loop_
_entity.id
_entity.type
_entity.pdbx_description
1 polymer ?
#
loop_
_entity_poly.entity_id
_entity_poly.type
_entity_poly.pdbx_seq_one_letter_code
_entity_poly.pdbx_strand_id
1 'polypeptide(L)'
;SKAMEDQPWLLDMFKEYANNYFPKFDWTEIQINNQTEGSRTKEHLDRVNVGDSILIAFGDYTGGRTYVKNKDDKNYEIYDARLNPLQFNGAERKHGVTTVTSGNRFSLVFYKSKEKQVEPY
;
A
#
# COMPACT_ATOMS: atom_id res chain seq x y z
N SER A 1 -8.80 -8.29 -3.10
CA SER A 1 -9.84 -7.59 -2.37
C SER A 1 -11.21 -7.91 -2.93
N LYS A 2 -12.22 -7.62 -2.15
CA LYS A 2 -13.61 -7.86 -2.56
C LYS A 2 -13.96 -7.12 -3.85
N ALA A 3 -13.50 -5.88 -3.98
CA ALA A 3 -13.75 -5.08 -5.18
C ALA A 3 -13.16 -5.73 -6.42
N MET A 4 -11.99 -6.34 -6.31
CA MET A 4 -11.34 -6.99 -7.45
C MET A 4 -12.01 -8.33 -7.79
N GLU A 5 -12.55 -9.04 -6.79
CA GLU A 5 -13.31 -10.27 -7.03
C GLU A 5 -14.59 -9.99 -7.79
N ASP A 6 -15.28 -8.91 -7.44
CA ASP A 6 -16.55 -8.53 -8.08
C ASP A 6 -16.35 -7.89 -9.44
N GLN A 7 -15.18 -7.32 -9.71
CA GLN A 7 -14.90 -6.59 -10.94
C GLN A 7 -13.51 -6.95 -11.47
N PRO A 8 -13.38 -8.08 -12.18
CA PRO A 8 -12.08 -8.57 -12.65
C PRO A 8 -11.29 -7.57 -13.50
N TRP A 9 -11.99 -6.65 -14.18
CA TRP A 9 -11.35 -5.62 -15.01
C TRP A 9 -10.46 -4.68 -14.17
N LEU A 10 -10.77 -4.49 -12.87
CA LEU A 10 -9.91 -3.69 -11.98
C LEU A 10 -8.54 -4.34 -11.81
N LEU A 11 -8.51 -5.64 -11.59
CA LEU A 11 -7.25 -6.35 -11.45
C LEU A 11 -6.41 -6.23 -12.73
N ASP A 12 -7.05 -6.39 -13.89
CA ASP A 12 -6.35 -6.27 -15.17
C ASP A 12 -5.77 -4.87 -15.35
N MET A 13 -6.51 -3.84 -14.98
CA MET A 13 -6.05 -2.45 -15.05
C MET A 13 -4.85 -2.21 -14.13
N PHE A 14 -4.89 -2.73 -12.92
CA PHE A 14 -3.79 -2.58 -11.97
C PHE A 14 -2.55 -3.36 -12.39
N LYS A 15 -2.73 -4.53 -12.99
CA LYS A 15 -1.62 -5.30 -13.58
C LYS A 15 -0.94 -4.51 -14.70
N GLU A 16 -1.73 -3.88 -15.56
CA GLU A 16 -1.21 -3.05 -16.64
C GLU A 16 -0.43 -1.87 -16.09
N TYR A 17 -0.96 -1.21 -15.05
CA TYR A 17 -0.27 -0.13 -14.37
C TYR A 17 1.09 -0.60 -13.83
N ALA A 18 1.10 -1.71 -13.13
CA ALA A 18 2.33 -2.26 -12.56
C ALA A 18 3.35 -2.61 -13.65
N ASN A 19 2.90 -3.22 -14.73
CA ASN A 19 3.78 -3.59 -15.86
C ASN A 19 4.40 -2.36 -16.52
N ASN A 20 3.67 -1.25 -16.57
CA ASN A 20 4.15 -0.02 -17.21
C ASN A 20 5.11 0.78 -16.33
N TYR A 21 4.87 0.81 -15.02
CA TYR A 21 5.60 1.72 -14.13
C TYR A 21 6.64 1.04 -13.24
N PHE A 22 6.45 -0.24 -12.91
CA PHE A 22 7.44 -0.99 -12.15
C PHE A 22 7.48 -2.46 -12.61
N PRO A 23 7.90 -2.69 -13.86
CA PRO A 23 7.79 -4.01 -14.50
C PRO A 23 8.63 -5.11 -13.85
N LYS A 24 9.67 -4.73 -13.11
CA LYS A 24 10.56 -5.68 -12.45
C LYS A 24 10.19 -5.95 -10.99
N PHE A 25 9.18 -5.25 -10.49
CA PHE A 25 8.74 -5.44 -9.11
C PHE A 25 7.94 -6.74 -9.00
N ASP A 26 8.35 -7.61 -8.08
CA ASP A 26 7.72 -8.91 -7.87
C ASP A 26 6.61 -8.79 -6.81
N TRP A 27 5.36 -8.98 -7.22
CA TRP A 27 4.23 -8.90 -6.32
C TRP A 27 3.23 -10.02 -6.61
N THR A 28 2.46 -10.40 -5.60
CA THR A 28 1.43 -11.43 -5.72
C THR A 28 0.05 -10.92 -5.37
N GLU A 29 -0.03 -9.82 -4.62
CA GLU A 29 -1.29 -9.30 -4.11
C GLU A 29 -1.41 -7.81 -4.34
N ILE A 30 -2.64 -7.34 -4.50
CA ILE A 30 -2.98 -5.91 -4.49
C ILE A 30 -4.02 -5.70 -3.40
N GLN A 31 -3.81 -4.68 -2.57
CA GLN A 31 -4.80 -4.25 -1.59
C GLN A 31 -5.28 -2.86 -1.94
N ILE A 32 -6.60 -2.66 -1.89
CA ILE A 32 -7.23 -1.36 -2.10
C ILE A 32 -7.75 -0.88 -0.74
N ASN A 33 -7.39 0.33 -0.36
CA ASN A 33 -7.88 0.96 0.86
C ASN A 33 -8.64 2.23 0.51
N ASN A 34 -9.76 2.45 1.20
CA ASN A 34 -10.53 3.68 1.10
C ASN A 34 -10.62 4.29 2.49
N GLN A 35 -10.08 5.48 2.66
CA GLN A 35 -10.08 6.18 3.92
C GLN A 35 -10.83 7.49 3.79
N THR A 36 -11.88 7.63 4.57
CA THR A 36 -12.71 8.84 4.60
C THR A 36 -12.23 9.79 5.69
N GLU A 37 -12.84 10.98 5.75
CA GLU A 37 -12.53 11.96 6.78
C GLU A 37 -12.58 11.34 8.18
N GLY A 38 -11.58 11.61 8.99
CA GLY A 38 -11.44 11.09 10.34
C GLY A 38 -10.73 9.75 10.44
N SER A 39 -10.53 9.05 9.32
CA SER A 39 -9.86 7.75 9.31
C SER A 39 -8.34 7.90 9.39
N ARG A 40 -7.71 6.94 10.01
CA ARG A 40 -6.26 6.82 10.08
C ARG A 40 -5.87 5.35 10.08
N THR A 41 -4.62 5.06 9.79
CA THR A 41 -4.06 3.71 9.94
C THR A 41 -3.04 3.75 11.07
N LYS A 42 -3.26 2.96 12.11
CA LYS A 42 -2.34 2.88 13.24
C LYS A 42 -1.01 2.27 12.80
N GLU A 43 0.03 2.62 13.51
CA GLU A 43 1.35 2.05 13.29
C GLU A 43 1.32 0.53 13.43
N HIS A 44 1.88 -0.18 12.46
CA HIS A 44 1.86 -1.64 12.42
C HIS A 44 2.97 -2.18 11.53
N LEU A 45 3.15 -3.49 11.57
CA LEU A 45 3.99 -4.26 10.65
C LEU A 45 3.10 -5.18 9.83
N ASP A 46 3.45 -5.38 8.56
CA ASP A 46 2.77 -6.33 7.67
C ASP A 46 3.49 -7.67 7.70
N ARG A 47 3.17 -8.49 8.69
CA ARG A 47 3.96 -9.68 9.03
C ARG A 47 3.89 -10.80 7.99
N VAL A 48 2.87 -10.81 7.13
CA VAL A 48 2.74 -11.82 6.08
C VAL A 48 3.43 -11.40 4.78
N ASN A 49 3.95 -10.19 4.72
CA ASN A 49 4.61 -9.68 3.51
C ASN A 49 6.06 -10.15 3.43
N VAL A 50 6.53 -10.32 2.20
CA VAL A 50 7.91 -10.68 1.90
C VAL A 50 8.51 -9.59 1.03
N GLY A 51 9.60 -8.98 1.49
CA GLY A 51 10.26 -7.91 0.75
C GLY A 51 9.47 -6.62 0.74
N ASP A 52 9.76 -5.78 -0.22
CA ASP A 52 9.17 -4.45 -0.31
C ASP A 52 7.74 -4.48 -0.82
N SER A 53 7.00 -3.45 -0.43
CA SER A 53 5.69 -3.11 -0.99
C SER A 53 5.82 -1.80 -1.76
N ILE A 54 4.92 -1.60 -2.74
CA ILE A 54 4.78 -0.30 -3.39
C ILE A 54 3.37 0.20 -3.09
N LEU A 55 3.31 1.41 -2.52
CA LEU A 55 2.06 2.07 -2.16
C LEU A 55 1.92 3.35 -2.97
N ILE A 56 0.74 3.55 -3.55
CA ILE A 56 0.38 4.81 -4.19
C ILE A 56 -1.01 5.23 -3.72
N ALA A 57 -1.17 6.52 -3.46
CA ALA A 57 -2.45 7.09 -3.05
C ALA A 57 -3.00 8.02 -4.12
N PHE A 58 -4.32 8.18 -4.13
CA PHE A 58 -5.01 9.07 -5.04
C PHE A 58 -6.34 9.51 -4.44
N GLY A 59 -6.95 10.49 -5.06
CA GLY A 59 -8.20 11.08 -4.61
C GLY A 59 -8.03 12.53 -4.17
N ASP A 60 -9.15 13.14 -3.82
CA ASP A 60 -9.18 14.50 -3.33
C ASP A 60 -9.32 14.48 -1.81
N TYR A 61 -8.21 14.75 -1.12
CA TYR A 61 -8.16 14.67 0.34
C TYR A 61 -7.05 15.56 0.89
N THR A 62 -7.15 15.87 2.18
CA THR A 62 -6.08 16.51 2.95
C THR A 62 -5.72 15.62 4.15
N GLY A 63 -4.52 15.80 4.68
CA GLY A 63 -3.99 14.87 5.67
C GLY A 63 -3.60 13.55 5.01
N GLY A 64 -3.77 12.44 5.72
CA GLY A 64 -3.55 11.12 5.13
C GLY A 64 -2.14 10.90 4.60
N ARG A 65 -1.14 11.31 5.37
CA ARG A 65 0.27 11.11 5.01
C ARG A 65 0.74 9.74 5.47
N THR A 66 1.53 9.07 4.63
CA THR A 66 2.15 7.80 5.03
C THR A 66 3.40 8.09 5.84
N TYR A 67 3.51 7.51 7.02
CA TYR A 67 4.72 7.60 7.81
C TYR A 67 5.34 6.21 7.95
N VAL A 68 6.67 6.18 7.86
CA VAL A 68 7.45 4.94 7.91
C VAL A 68 8.59 5.16 8.89
N LYS A 69 8.72 4.27 9.85
CA LYS A 69 9.80 4.35 10.83
C LYS A 69 11.13 4.02 10.17
N ASN A 70 12.17 4.77 10.50
CA ASN A 70 13.50 4.51 9.99
C ASN A 70 14.04 3.19 10.53
N LYS A 71 15.07 2.68 9.87
CA LYS A 71 15.72 1.41 10.29
C LYS A 71 16.28 1.48 11.71
N ASP A 72 16.59 2.68 12.20
CA ASP A 72 17.05 2.87 13.58
C ASP A 72 15.92 2.72 14.61
N ASP A 73 14.68 2.58 14.15
CA ASP A 73 13.48 2.44 14.98
C ASP A 73 13.24 3.63 15.93
N LYS A 74 13.74 4.80 15.56
CA LYS A 74 13.63 6.01 16.40
C LYS A 74 12.92 7.16 15.70
N ASN A 75 13.15 7.34 14.43
CA ASN A 75 12.64 8.48 13.67
C ASN A 75 11.71 8.01 12.57
N TYR A 76 10.84 8.90 12.12
CA TYR A 76 9.89 8.64 11.05
C TYR A 76 10.25 9.44 9.82
N GLU A 77 10.01 8.82 8.65
CA GLU A 77 9.93 9.51 7.37
C GLU A 77 8.47 9.68 7.04
N ILE A 78 8.08 10.87 6.59
CA ILE A 78 6.68 11.19 6.27
C ILE A 78 6.59 11.51 4.79
N TYR A 79 5.64 10.86 4.12
CA TYR A 79 5.49 10.96 2.67
C TYR A 79 4.07 11.34 2.29
N ASP A 80 3.96 12.17 1.26
CA ASP A 80 2.70 12.34 0.55
C ASP A 80 2.73 11.39 -0.65
N ALA A 81 2.03 10.27 -0.52
CA ALA A 81 2.03 9.23 -1.56
C ALA A 81 1.03 9.50 -2.68
N ARG A 82 0.36 10.67 -2.70
CA ARG A 82 -0.61 11.00 -3.74
C ARG A 82 0.08 11.08 -5.08
N LEU A 83 -0.30 10.15 -6.00
CA LEU A 83 0.29 10.03 -7.33
C LEU A 83 1.81 9.93 -7.31
N ASN A 84 2.38 9.49 -6.20
CA ASN A 84 3.82 9.40 -5.98
C ASN A 84 4.13 8.07 -5.30
N PRO A 85 4.44 7.02 -6.06
CA PRO A 85 4.66 5.69 -5.50
C PRO A 85 5.78 5.68 -4.46
N LEU A 86 5.51 4.99 -3.35
CA LEU A 86 6.44 4.83 -2.25
C LEU A 86 6.77 3.35 -2.09
N GLN A 87 8.05 3.02 -2.14
CA GLN A 87 8.52 1.65 -1.95
C GLN A 87 9.21 1.52 -0.59
N PHE A 88 8.77 0.56 0.21
CA PHE A 88 9.37 0.30 1.52
C PHE A 88 9.05 -1.10 1.99
N ASN A 89 9.83 -1.60 2.94
CA ASN A 89 9.59 -2.93 3.51
C ASN A 89 8.68 -2.83 4.74
N GLY A 90 7.38 -3.04 4.53
CA GLY A 90 6.37 -2.95 5.59
C GLY A 90 6.40 -4.12 6.56
N ALA A 91 7.08 -5.22 6.22
CA ALA A 91 7.25 -6.33 7.14
C ALA A 91 8.30 -6.03 8.22
N GLU A 92 9.25 -5.15 7.93
CA GLU A 92 10.37 -4.83 8.83
C GLU A 92 10.27 -3.43 9.44
N ARG A 93 9.62 -2.49 8.76
CA ARG A 93 9.52 -1.10 9.20
C ARG A 93 8.09 -0.78 9.60
N LYS A 94 7.91 -0.35 10.84
CA LYS A 94 6.61 0.08 11.33
C LYS A 94 6.14 1.29 10.54
N HIS A 95 4.87 1.30 10.17
CA HIS A 95 4.31 2.34 9.32
C HIS A 95 2.82 2.51 9.57
N GLY A 96 2.29 3.60 9.08
CA GLY A 96 0.87 3.91 9.18
C GLY A 96 0.51 5.09 8.32
N VAL A 97 -0.70 5.61 8.52
CA VAL A 97 -1.22 6.77 7.80
C VAL A 97 -1.84 7.74 8.78
N THR A 98 -1.46 9.00 8.69
CA THR A 98 -2.03 10.05 9.54
C THR A 98 -3.50 10.26 9.20
N THR A 99 -4.23 10.92 10.08
CA THR A 99 -5.66 11.16 9.90
C THR A 99 -5.94 11.91 8.60
N VAL A 100 -6.92 11.41 7.84
CA VAL A 100 -7.50 12.14 6.71
C VAL A 100 -8.35 13.26 7.29
N THR A 101 -7.99 14.51 7.02
CA THR A 101 -8.68 15.66 7.60
C THR A 101 -9.85 16.14 6.77
N SER A 102 -9.86 15.84 5.48
CA SER A 102 -11.01 16.08 4.60
C SER A 102 -10.94 15.19 3.36
N GLY A 103 -12.08 14.92 2.76
CA GLY A 103 -12.15 14.18 1.50
C GLY A 103 -12.00 12.68 1.65
N ASN A 104 -11.67 12.03 0.54
CA ASN A 104 -11.50 10.58 0.47
C ASN A 104 -10.13 10.25 -0.09
N ARG A 105 -9.41 9.39 0.63
CA ARG A 105 -8.11 8.89 0.23
C ARG A 105 -8.25 7.44 -0.20
N PHE A 106 -7.84 7.15 -1.43
CA PHE A 106 -7.74 5.79 -1.93
C PHE A 106 -6.27 5.43 -2.05
N SER A 107 -5.94 4.20 -1.72
CA SER A 107 -4.58 3.73 -1.94
C SER A 107 -4.56 2.32 -2.50
N LEU A 108 -3.53 2.05 -3.29
CA LEU A 108 -3.21 0.72 -3.79
C LEU A 108 -1.89 0.32 -3.17
N VAL A 109 -1.82 -0.93 -2.69
CA VAL A 109 -0.58 -1.51 -2.20
C VAL A 109 -0.31 -2.78 -2.98
N PHE A 110 0.83 -2.81 -3.68
CA PHE A 110 1.30 -4.00 -4.37
C PHE A 110 2.33 -4.67 -3.45
N TYR A 111 2.13 -5.93 -3.13
CA TYR A 111 3.02 -6.63 -2.20
C TYR A 111 3.10 -8.11 -2.53
N LYS A 112 4.09 -8.77 -1.95
CA LYS A 112 4.27 -10.21 -2.08
C LYS A 112 3.93 -10.85 -0.75
N SER A 113 3.01 -11.82 -0.77
CA SER A 113 2.54 -12.49 0.44
C SER A 113 3.24 -13.83 0.62
N LYS A 114 3.63 -14.14 1.84
CA LYS A 114 4.16 -15.47 2.19
C LYS A 114 3.17 -16.58 1.86
N GLU A 115 1.89 -16.29 2.04
CA GLU A 115 0.82 -17.28 1.82
C GLU A 115 0.72 -17.69 0.36
N LYS A 116 1.06 -16.78 -0.56
CA LYS A 116 1.01 -17.06 -1.99
C LYS A 116 2.28 -17.73 -2.52
N GLN A 117 3.28 -17.90 -1.66
CA GLN A 117 4.51 -18.61 -2.02
C GLN A 117 4.45 -20.09 -1.66
N VAL A 118 3.48 -20.49 -0.87
CA VAL A 118 3.28 -21.88 -0.53
C VAL A 118 2.71 -22.59 -1.74
N GLU A 119 3.43 -23.59 -2.23
CA GLU A 119 3.00 -24.35 -3.38
C GLU A 119 2.14 -25.52 -2.90
N PRO A 120 0.84 -25.47 -3.10
CA PRO A 120 -0.05 -26.46 -2.53
C PRO A 120 -0.17 -27.74 -3.33
N TYR A 121 0.33 -27.73 -4.52
CA TYR A 121 0.04 -28.86 -5.42
C TYR A 121 1.27 -29.59 -5.89
#